data_d75ccc14fbe836bdd31cf351a8184438
#
_entry.id   d75ccc14fbe836bdd31cf351a8184438
#
_cell.length_a   1.000
_cell.length_b   1.000
_cell.length_c   1.000
_cell.angle_alpha   90.00
_cell.angle_beta   90.00
_cell.angle_gamma   90.00
#
_symmetry.space_group_name_H-M   'P 1'
#
loop_
_entity.id
_entity.type
_entity.pdbx_description
1 polymer ?
#
loop_
_entity_poly.entity_id
_entity_poly.type
_entity_poly.pdbx_seq_one_letter_code
_entity_poly.pdbx_strand_id
1 'polypeptide(L)'
;MNHSKPRAEKAEGSIGNSFASLAGEKETLLPERYLDLKREIIGDKSNQDAPTAAWARLTARLAELSDEIEEKQQRTIPEATHHELVENPSFELVQRIRQCGSVVIRKTVSEEQALKWLDDVREYIKLDPQVKGFPEDDKQVYEIYRRVRTHKSQAALLSIFTAAPDCKVSLTSPLVYSDRLRIRNPGDAKFALGPHMDGGSIERWEDPTYRQVYEKILTGNWEKFDAWEMDKRADAVHDLYPGPGSTGLFRSWQGWTSLSETGPTEGTLLVYPFIREHTSYLLMRPLFKPKKPKSEFQDRKAYLSPDNWELDFDTTNFPGPSHHRNQELNDETHPHLELPRTMVCMPKVYPGDSVWWHSDVIHAVNLGTMNMEYIRDQKATLLSGRPPPDFPGGTGESEFKSRGTGDDLLTVEGKEGIGLVPFKLTDTMSETQRLTRQAANAILGF
;
A
#
# COMPACT_ATOMS: atom_id res chain seq x y z
N MET A 1 -23.01 1.41 19.67
CA MET A 1 -21.70 1.13 20.31
C MET A 1 -21.38 -0.34 20.04
N ASN A 2 -20.64 -0.61 18.98
CA ASN A 2 -20.11 -1.96 18.75
C ASN A 2 -18.85 -2.07 19.61
N HIS A 3 -18.92 -2.87 20.67
CA HIS A 3 -17.74 -3.29 21.38
C HIS A 3 -16.90 -4.14 20.41
N SER A 4 -15.81 -3.56 19.86
CA SER A 4 -14.81 -4.32 19.14
C SER A 4 -14.32 -5.43 20.09
N LYS A 5 -14.45 -6.68 19.67
CA LYS A 5 -13.79 -7.80 20.37
C LYS A 5 -12.30 -7.44 20.52
N PRO A 6 -11.67 -7.73 21.65
CA PRO A 6 -10.23 -7.53 21.77
C PRO A 6 -9.54 -8.26 20.63
N ARG A 7 -8.70 -7.55 19.91
CA ARG A 7 -7.94 -8.09 18.77
C ARG A 7 -7.02 -9.20 19.29
N ALA A 8 -7.01 -10.34 18.62
CA ALA A 8 -6.05 -11.39 18.95
C ALA A 8 -4.63 -10.85 18.81
N GLU A 9 -3.75 -11.19 19.77
CA GLU A 9 -2.33 -10.88 19.64
C GLU A 9 -1.79 -11.50 18.34
N LYS A 10 -1.13 -10.69 17.52
CA LYS A 10 -0.46 -11.18 16.31
C LYS A 10 0.72 -12.05 16.72
N ALA A 11 0.86 -13.19 16.06
CA ALA A 11 2.04 -14.00 16.21
C ALA A 11 3.27 -13.22 15.71
N GLU A 12 4.39 -13.38 16.41
CA GLU A 12 5.68 -12.88 15.95
C GLU A 12 6.00 -13.50 14.59
N GLY A 13 6.44 -12.68 13.62
CA GLY A 13 6.71 -13.16 12.27
C GLY A 13 7.71 -12.29 11.54
N SER A 14 8.34 -12.85 10.52
CA SER A 14 9.22 -12.14 9.62
C SER A 14 8.49 -11.70 8.35
N ILE A 15 9.12 -10.85 7.55
CA ILE A 15 8.61 -10.49 6.22
C ILE A 15 8.41 -11.72 5.32
N GLY A 16 9.23 -12.78 5.49
CA GLY A 16 9.05 -14.05 4.81
C GLY A 16 7.71 -14.72 5.14
N ASN A 17 7.14 -14.47 6.32
CA ASN A 17 5.83 -14.98 6.68
C ASN A 17 4.67 -14.18 6.05
N SER A 18 4.94 -12.95 5.58
CA SER A 18 3.94 -12.10 4.93
C SER A 18 3.73 -12.41 3.45
N PHE A 19 4.63 -13.21 2.85
CA PHE A 19 4.60 -13.56 1.43
C PHE A 19 4.82 -15.05 1.24
N ALA A 20 3.92 -15.73 0.50
CA ALA A 20 3.99 -17.15 0.25
C ALA A 20 5.26 -17.54 -0.53
N SER A 21 5.66 -16.74 -1.51
CA SER A 21 6.87 -16.95 -2.30
C SER A 21 8.15 -16.95 -1.47
N LEU A 22 8.25 -16.04 -0.48
CA LEU A 22 9.40 -15.97 0.43
C LEU A 22 9.40 -17.10 1.48
N ALA A 23 8.19 -17.59 1.84
CA ALA A 23 8.05 -18.75 2.72
C ALA A 23 8.31 -20.09 2.00
N GLY A 24 8.48 -20.10 0.68
CA GLY A 24 8.65 -21.31 -0.12
C GLY A 24 7.38 -22.15 -0.22
N GLU A 25 6.22 -21.57 0.03
CA GLU A 25 4.93 -22.23 -0.03
C GLU A 25 4.29 -22.11 -1.42
N LYS A 26 3.58 -23.15 -1.83
CA LYS A 26 2.77 -23.14 -3.05
C LYS A 26 1.39 -22.56 -2.77
N GLU A 27 0.79 -21.94 -3.78
CA GLU A 27 -0.63 -21.55 -3.72
C GLU A 27 -1.49 -22.75 -3.30
N THR A 28 -2.30 -22.56 -2.27
CA THR A 28 -3.26 -23.54 -1.80
C THR A 28 -4.66 -23.11 -2.22
N LEU A 29 -5.44 -24.08 -2.70
CA LEU A 29 -6.86 -23.84 -2.98
C LEU A 29 -7.57 -23.42 -1.69
N LEU A 30 -8.41 -22.41 -1.80
CA LEU A 30 -9.23 -21.95 -0.69
C LEU A 30 -10.35 -22.95 -0.36
N PRO A 31 -10.92 -22.91 0.85
CA PRO A 31 -12.07 -23.75 1.23
C PRO A 31 -13.27 -23.60 0.31
N GLU A 32 -14.16 -24.62 0.28
CA GLU A 32 -15.31 -24.68 -0.63
C GLU A 32 -16.27 -23.48 -0.55
N ARG A 33 -16.38 -22.86 0.63
CA ARG A 33 -17.19 -21.64 0.82
C ARG A 33 -16.80 -20.48 -0.12
N TYR A 34 -15.59 -20.47 -0.66
CA TYR A 34 -15.15 -19.48 -1.64
C TYR A 34 -15.73 -19.70 -3.03
N LEU A 35 -16.18 -20.92 -3.33
CA LEU A 35 -16.98 -21.16 -4.53
C LEU A 35 -18.37 -20.50 -4.40
N ASP A 36 -18.97 -20.59 -3.23
CA ASP A 36 -20.25 -19.93 -2.97
C ASP A 36 -20.10 -18.40 -2.98
N LEU A 37 -18.98 -17.87 -2.46
CA LEU A 37 -18.65 -16.45 -2.56
C LEU A 37 -18.53 -15.98 -4.02
N LYS A 38 -17.85 -16.76 -4.88
CA LYS A 38 -17.80 -16.43 -6.32
C LYS A 38 -19.18 -16.40 -6.95
N ARG A 39 -20.01 -17.41 -6.65
CA ARG A 39 -21.39 -17.50 -7.16
C ARG A 39 -22.24 -16.32 -6.68
N GLU A 40 -22.09 -15.90 -5.43
CA GLU A 40 -22.74 -14.73 -4.88
C GLU A 40 -22.32 -13.45 -5.65
N ILE A 41 -21.01 -13.27 -5.89
CA ILE A 41 -20.47 -12.09 -6.58
C ILE A 41 -20.88 -12.06 -8.05
N ILE A 42 -20.80 -13.18 -8.76
CA ILE A 42 -21.16 -13.27 -10.19
C ILE A 42 -22.68 -13.13 -10.36
N GLY A 43 -23.46 -13.55 -9.36
CA GLY A 43 -24.91 -13.56 -9.41
C GLY A 43 -25.50 -14.69 -10.23
N ASP A 44 -26.76 -14.55 -10.61
CA ASP A 44 -27.52 -15.57 -11.33
C ASP A 44 -26.94 -15.80 -12.73
N LYS A 45 -26.96 -17.07 -13.19
CA LYS A 45 -26.54 -17.48 -14.54
C LYS A 45 -27.25 -16.74 -15.68
N SER A 46 -28.40 -16.11 -15.41
CA SER A 46 -29.13 -15.30 -16.40
C SER A 46 -28.46 -13.93 -16.67
N ASN A 47 -27.50 -13.47 -15.85
CA ASN A 47 -26.86 -12.15 -15.96
C ASN A 47 -25.35 -12.22 -16.26
N GLN A 48 -24.94 -13.23 -17.03
CA GLN A 48 -23.50 -13.45 -17.34
C GLN A 48 -22.95 -12.50 -18.40
N ASP A 49 -23.79 -11.87 -19.19
CA ASP A 49 -23.37 -11.04 -20.33
C ASP A 49 -22.62 -9.78 -19.87
N ALA A 50 -23.08 -9.12 -18.80
CA ALA A 50 -22.45 -7.89 -18.31
C ALA A 50 -21.03 -8.10 -17.76
N PRO A 51 -20.76 -9.06 -16.86
CA PRO A 51 -19.38 -9.37 -16.42
C PRO A 51 -18.49 -9.84 -17.56
N THR A 52 -19.00 -10.68 -18.47
CA THR A 52 -18.23 -11.18 -19.62
C THR A 52 -17.83 -10.04 -20.56
N ALA A 53 -18.78 -9.16 -20.90
CA ALA A 53 -18.49 -7.98 -21.72
C ALA A 53 -17.52 -7.02 -21.02
N ALA A 54 -17.63 -6.85 -19.70
CA ALA A 54 -16.69 -6.04 -18.92
C ALA A 54 -15.29 -6.62 -18.94
N TRP A 55 -15.15 -7.93 -18.78
CA TRP A 55 -13.88 -8.63 -18.87
C TRP A 55 -13.23 -8.44 -20.25
N ALA A 56 -13.98 -8.57 -21.33
CA ALA A 56 -13.48 -8.37 -22.68
C ALA A 56 -12.97 -6.94 -22.90
N ARG A 57 -13.73 -5.93 -22.44
CA ARG A 57 -13.28 -4.53 -22.53
C ARG A 57 -12.02 -4.26 -21.70
N LEU A 58 -11.98 -4.82 -20.51
CA LEU A 58 -10.85 -4.63 -19.57
C LEU A 58 -9.56 -5.27 -20.10
N THR A 59 -9.62 -6.52 -20.57
CA THR A 59 -8.44 -7.23 -21.10
C THR A 59 -7.96 -6.60 -22.40
N ALA A 60 -8.85 -6.11 -23.25
CA ALA A 60 -8.46 -5.32 -24.43
C ALA A 60 -7.75 -4.02 -24.02
N ARG A 61 -8.27 -3.30 -23.01
CA ARG A 61 -7.61 -2.08 -22.50
C ARG A 61 -6.24 -2.37 -21.89
N LEU A 62 -6.09 -3.48 -21.17
CA LEU A 62 -4.79 -3.88 -20.60
C LEU A 62 -3.75 -4.18 -21.69
N ALA A 63 -4.16 -4.79 -22.80
CA ALA A 63 -3.25 -5.04 -23.92
C ALA A 63 -2.74 -3.71 -24.53
N GLU A 64 -3.63 -2.71 -24.71
CA GLU A 64 -3.23 -1.37 -25.16
C GLU A 64 -2.29 -0.69 -24.15
N LEU A 65 -2.59 -0.82 -22.85
CA LEU A 65 -1.78 -0.25 -21.78
C LEU A 65 -0.40 -0.90 -21.69
N SER A 66 -0.30 -2.20 -21.93
CA SER A 66 1.00 -2.88 -21.96
C SER A 66 1.94 -2.28 -23.01
N ASP A 67 1.41 -1.97 -24.19
CA ASP A 67 2.18 -1.31 -25.27
C ASP A 67 2.51 0.16 -24.88
N GLU A 68 1.55 0.88 -24.32
CA GLU A 68 1.73 2.27 -23.85
C GLU A 68 2.79 2.36 -22.74
N ILE A 69 2.75 1.45 -21.76
CA ILE A 69 3.71 1.41 -20.65
C ILE A 69 5.11 1.08 -21.17
N GLU A 70 5.23 0.09 -22.07
CA GLU A 70 6.51 -0.31 -22.64
C GLU A 70 7.16 0.84 -23.46
N GLU A 71 6.36 1.63 -24.16
CA GLU A 71 6.86 2.81 -24.90
C GLU A 71 7.25 3.96 -23.96
N LYS A 72 6.41 4.27 -22.96
CA LYS A 72 6.58 5.46 -22.12
C LYS A 72 7.51 5.26 -20.93
N GLN A 73 7.57 4.02 -20.38
CA GLN A 73 8.39 3.67 -19.22
C GLN A 73 8.19 4.70 -18.09
N GLN A 74 9.26 5.25 -17.50
CA GLN A 74 9.20 6.21 -16.38
C GLN A 74 8.34 7.45 -16.67
N ARG A 75 8.11 7.81 -17.93
CA ARG A 75 7.24 8.94 -18.30
C ARG A 75 5.76 8.72 -17.93
N THR A 76 5.37 7.49 -17.61
CA THR A 76 4.04 7.18 -17.09
C THR A 76 3.87 7.66 -15.64
N ILE A 77 4.97 7.83 -14.90
CA ILE A 77 4.95 8.23 -13.49
C ILE A 77 5.02 9.75 -13.40
N PRO A 78 4.01 10.42 -12.80
CA PRO A 78 4.04 11.86 -12.63
C PRO A 78 5.12 12.29 -11.64
N GLU A 79 5.72 13.44 -11.94
CA GLU A 79 6.66 14.13 -11.09
C GLU A 79 6.12 15.52 -10.76
N ALA A 80 6.30 15.96 -9.53
CA ALA A 80 5.95 17.30 -9.08
C ALA A 80 6.99 17.82 -8.11
N THR A 81 7.24 19.10 -8.08
CA THR A 81 7.99 19.69 -6.97
C THR A 81 7.11 19.75 -5.72
N HIS A 82 7.76 19.78 -4.54
CA HIS A 82 7.04 19.97 -3.28
C HIS A 82 6.17 21.23 -3.30
N HIS A 83 6.71 22.32 -3.85
CA HIS A 83 5.98 23.60 -3.96
C HIS A 83 4.72 23.49 -4.82
N GLU A 84 4.83 22.88 -6.01
CA GLU A 84 3.66 22.69 -6.91
C GLU A 84 2.57 21.87 -6.25
N LEU A 85 2.95 20.76 -5.58
CA LEU A 85 1.97 19.87 -4.96
C LEU A 85 1.27 20.51 -3.75
N VAL A 86 2.02 21.28 -2.92
CA VAL A 86 1.52 21.80 -1.63
C VAL A 86 0.76 23.12 -1.79
N GLU A 87 1.25 24.01 -2.64
CA GLU A 87 0.70 25.37 -2.71
C GLU A 87 -0.48 25.47 -3.70
N ASN A 88 -0.36 24.90 -4.88
CA ASN A 88 -1.41 24.98 -5.90
C ASN A 88 -1.24 23.89 -6.98
N PRO A 89 -1.59 22.63 -6.69
CA PRO A 89 -1.48 21.56 -7.67
C PRO A 89 -2.43 21.81 -8.86
N SER A 90 -1.89 21.76 -10.08
CA SER A 90 -2.71 21.88 -11.28
C SER A 90 -3.69 20.70 -11.38
N PHE A 91 -4.87 20.95 -11.99
CA PHE A 91 -5.84 19.89 -12.24
C PHE A 91 -5.20 18.72 -13.03
N GLU A 92 -4.38 19.04 -14.04
CA GLU A 92 -3.71 18.05 -14.86
C GLU A 92 -2.76 17.16 -14.02
N LEU A 93 -1.95 17.76 -13.15
CA LEU A 93 -1.07 17.03 -12.24
C LEU A 93 -1.87 16.06 -11.36
N VAL A 94 -2.94 16.55 -10.73
CA VAL A 94 -3.81 15.72 -9.88
C VAL A 94 -4.41 14.56 -10.68
N GLN A 95 -4.89 14.79 -11.92
CA GLN A 95 -5.44 13.74 -12.77
C GLN A 95 -4.37 12.70 -13.15
N ARG A 96 -3.16 13.12 -13.47
CA ARG A 96 -2.04 12.21 -13.74
C ARG A 96 -1.68 11.36 -12.53
N ILE A 97 -1.65 11.94 -11.32
CA ILE A 97 -1.44 11.21 -10.07
C ILE A 97 -2.58 10.19 -9.86
N ARG A 98 -3.83 10.62 -10.02
CA ARG A 98 -5.00 9.74 -9.89
C ARG A 98 -5.02 8.60 -10.90
N GLN A 99 -4.55 8.84 -12.11
CA GLN A 99 -4.44 7.82 -13.15
C GLN A 99 -3.34 6.81 -12.85
N CYS A 100 -2.15 7.31 -12.50
CA CYS A 100 -0.98 6.47 -12.25
C CYS A 100 -1.11 5.70 -10.92
N GLY A 101 -1.63 6.34 -9.86
CA GLY A 101 -1.62 5.83 -8.49
C GLY A 101 -0.31 6.08 -7.76
N SER A 102 0.67 6.69 -8.40
CA SER A 102 2.01 6.95 -7.82
C SER A 102 2.51 8.34 -8.24
N VAL A 103 3.46 8.88 -7.48
CA VAL A 103 4.10 10.17 -7.78
C VAL A 103 5.49 10.26 -7.17
N VAL A 104 6.39 10.94 -7.87
CA VAL A 104 7.67 11.40 -7.31
C VAL A 104 7.55 12.88 -6.96
N ILE A 105 7.82 13.22 -5.69
CA ILE A 105 7.83 14.60 -5.22
C ILE A 105 9.28 15.05 -5.11
N ARG A 106 9.64 16.00 -5.95
CA ARG A 106 10.97 16.57 -5.99
C ARG A 106 11.15 17.60 -4.88
N LYS A 107 12.31 17.56 -4.23
CA LYS A 107 12.69 18.50 -3.18
C LYS A 107 11.64 18.58 -2.05
N THR A 108 11.17 17.44 -1.60
CA THR A 108 10.31 17.34 -0.40
C THR A 108 11.00 17.94 0.81
N VAL A 109 12.32 17.75 0.89
CA VAL A 109 13.25 18.50 1.75
C VAL A 109 14.46 18.91 0.93
N SER A 110 15.28 19.83 1.45
CA SER A 110 16.51 20.22 0.77
C SER A 110 17.51 19.05 0.74
N GLU A 111 18.32 18.99 -0.29
CA GLU A 111 19.38 18.00 -0.42
C GLU A 111 20.35 18.06 0.78
N GLU A 112 20.73 19.27 1.21
CA GLU A 112 21.59 19.49 2.39
C GLU A 112 20.99 18.84 3.64
N GLN A 113 19.68 19.02 3.87
CA GLN A 113 19.01 18.42 5.02
C GLN A 113 18.93 16.89 4.91
N ALA A 114 18.70 16.35 3.73
CA ALA A 114 18.65 14.92 3.50
C ALA A 114 20.03 14.26 3.74
N LEU A 115 21.10 14.88 3.22
CA LEU A 115 22.47 14.42 3.44
C LEU A 115 22.87 14.52 4.90
N LYS A 116 22.47 15.60 5.60
CA LYS A 116 22.66 15.69 7.05
C LYS A 116 22.00 14.55 7.79
N TRP A 117 20.74 14.21 7.45
CA TRP A 117 20.06 13.08 8.06
C TRP A 117 20.77 11.74 7.79
N LEU A 118 21.34 11.58 6.60
CA LEU A 118 22.15 10.38 6.28
C LEU A 118 23.38 10.27 7.19
N ASP A 119 24.07 11.38 7.40
CA ASP A 119 25.24 11.41 8.29
C ASP A 119 24.85 11.20 9.75
N ASP A 120 23.76 11.82 10.21
CA ASP A 120 23.19 11.59 11.55
C ASP A 120 22.85 10.10 11.78
N VAL A 121 22.31 9.43 10.77
CA VAL A 121 21.99 7.99 10.85
C VAL A 121 23.27 7.15 10.92
N ARG A 122 24.27 7.47 10.12
CA ARG A 122 25.57 6.77 10.15
C ARG A 122 26.24 6.92 11.50
N GLU A 123 26.19 8.12 12.08
CA GLU A 123 26.72 8.36 13.42
C GLU A 123 25.94 7.60 14.49
N TYR A 124 24.60 7.57 14.39
CA TYR A 124 23.76 6.79 15.28
C TYR A 124 24.11 5.30 15.28
N ILE A 125 24.26 4.69 14.11
CA ILE A 125 24.68 3.27 13.99
C ILE A 125 26.07 3.04 14.60
N LYS A 126 26.97 4.01 14.46
CA LYS A 126 28.32 3.92 15.02
C LYS A 126 28.33 4.03 16.54
N LEU A 127 27.48 4.88 17.11
CA LEU A 127 27.36 5.09 18.56
C LEU A 127 26.60 3.96 19.26
N ASP A 128 25.67 3.33 18.54
CA ASP A 128 24.80 2.27 19.04
C ASP A 128 24.98 0.99 18.19
N PRO A 129 26.16 0.31 18.28
CA PRO A 129 26.48 -0.85 17.43
C PRO A 129 25.60 -2.08 17.68
N GLN A 130 24.81 -2.06 18.76
CA GLN A 130 23.76 -3.03 19.09
C GLN A 130 22.46 -2.84 18.27
N VAL A 131 22.37 -1.77 17.46
CA VAL A 131 21.25 -1.62 16.52
C VAL A 131 21.13 -2.89 15.68
N LYS A 132 19.97 -3.53 15.78
CA LYS A 132 19.70 -4.76 15.05
C LYS A 132 19.28 -4.45 13.63
N GLY A 133 19.77 -5.28 12.70
CA GLY A 133 19.23 -5.36 11.36
C GLY A 133 18.02 -6.29 11.34
N PHE A 134 17.34 -6.34 10.19
CA PHE A 134 16.28 -7.29 9.96
C PHE A 134 16.51 -8.04 8.63
N PRO A 135 16.63 -9.36 8.68
CA PRO A 135 16.76 -10.25 9.87
C PRO A 135 18.01 -9.92 10.70
N GLU A 136 18.08 -10.41 11.93
CA GLU A 136 19.12 -10.03 12.92
C GLU A 136 20.58 -10.16 12.42
N ASP A 137 20.81 -11.07 11.49
CA ASP A 137 22.13 -11.33 10.88
C ASP A 137 22.42 -10.46 9.64
N ASP A 138 21.44 -9.69 9.16
CA ASP A 138 21.57 -8.84 7.99
C ASP A 138 21.36 -7.35 8.34
N LYS A 139 22.43 -6.59 8.41
CA LYS A 139 22.44 -5.16 8.78
C LYS A 139 22.11 -4.23 7.59
N GLN A 140 21.17 -4.60 6.73
CA GLN A 140 20.76 -3.77 5.59
C GLN A 140 19.43 -3.04 5.84
N VAL A 141 18.57 -3.61 6.67
CA VAL A 141 17.37 -2.95 7.15
C VAL A 141 17.52 -2.73 8.65
N TYR A 142 17.61 -1.49 9.06
CA TYR A 142 17.79 -1.13 10.46
C TYR A 142 16.45 -0.72 11.08
N GLU A 143 16.18 -1.19 12.26
CA GLU A 143 15.07 -0.71 13.10
C GLU A 143 15.47 0.60 13.78
N ILE A 144 15.59 1.67 12.98
CA ILE A 144 15.94 3.00 13.47
C ILE A 144 14.70 3.87 13.34
N TYR A 145 14.15 4.31 14.47
CA TYR A 145 12.98 5.19 14.54
C TYR A 145 13.37 6.65 14.42
N ARG A 146 14.09 7.01 13.35
CA ARG A 146 14.41 8.40 13.05
C ARG A 146 13.47 8.99 12.00
N ARG A 147 13.31 10.30 12.06
CA ARG A 147 12.23 11.07 11.44
C ARG A 147 12.67 11.69 10.15
N VAL A 148 12.06 11.29 9.07
CA VAL A 148 11.96 12.11 7.89
C VAL A 148 10.52 12.60 7.81
N ARG A 149 10.30 13.92 7.94
CA ARG A 149 8.94 14.47 7.99
C ARG A 149 8.63 15.33 6.82
N THR A 150 7.62 14.91 6.13
CA THR A 150 7.10 15.51 4.92
C THR A 150 5.61 15.81 5.09
N HIS A 151 5.22 16.26 6.30
CA HIS A 151 3.82 16.44 6.70
C HIS A 151 2.99 17.24 5.70
N LYS A 152 3.53 18.35 5.14
CA LYS A 152 2.81 19.14 4.13
C LYS A 152 2.57 18.34 2.85
N SER A 153 3.56 17.59 2.36
CA SER A 153 3.36 16.71 1.22
C SER A 153 2.33 15.63 1.50
N GLN A 154 2.36 15.04 2.69
CA GLN A 154 1.39 14.02 3.09
C GLN A 154 -0.03 14.57 3.17
N ALA A 155 -0.22 15.78 3.71
CA ALA A 155 -1.51 16.45 3.73
C ALA A 155 -2.01 16.77 2.30
N ALA A 156 -1.13 17.27 1.43
CA ALA A 156 -1.45 17.51 0.03
C ALA A 156 -1.82 16.22 -0.73
N LEU A 157 -1.08 15.13 -0.49
CA LEU A 157 -1.41 13.82 -1.07
C LEU A 157 -2.75 13.29 -0.53
N LEU A 158 -3.01 13.44 0.77
CA LEU A 158 -4.27 13.01 1.35
C LEU A 158 -5.47 13.76 0.75
N SER A 159 -5.30 15.04 0.40
CA SER A 159 -6.33 15.86 -0.24
C SER A 159 -6.70 15.42 -1.67
N ILE A 160 -5.93 14.50 -2.28
CA ILE A 160 -6.27 13.90 -3.60
C ILE A 160 -7.44 12.92 -3.48
N PHE A 161 -7.64 12.33 -2.30
CA PHE A 161 -8.80 11.49 -2.03
C PHE A 161 -10.09 12.31 -1.94
N THR A 162 -11.19 11.64 -2.15
CA THR A 162 -12.54 12.20 -1.98
C THR A 162 -13.29 11.43 -0.89
N ALA A 163 -14.15 12.13 -0.17
CA ALA A 163 -15.02 11.53 0.83
C ALA A 163 -16.32 12.32 0.93
N ALA A 164 -17.43 11.62 1.20
CA ALA A 164 -18.69 12.27 1.49
C ALA A 164 -18.61 13.10 2.80
N PRO A 165 -19.43 14.13 2.97
CA PRO A 165 -19.37 15.01 4.16
C PRO A 165 -19.57 14.27 5.50
N ASP A 166 -20.24 13.14 5.49
CA ASP A 166 -20.52 12.29 6.65
C ASP A 166 -19.52 11.13 6.83
N CYS A 167 -18.55 11.01 5.93
CA CYS A 167 -17.49 10.01 6.05
C CYS A 167 -16.59 10.28 7.27
N LYS A 168 -16.30 9.25 8.04
CA LYS A 168 -15.50 9.33 9.30
C LYS A 168 -14.00 9.38 9.04
N VAL A 169 -13.57 10.07 8.00
CA VAL A 169 -12.16 10.21 7.61
C VAL A 169 -11.79 11.68 7.51
N SER A 170 -10.65 12.06 8.06
CA SER A 170 -10.08 13.38 7.83
C SER A 170 -9.14 13.34 6.62
N LEU A 171 -9.47 14.07 5.56
CA LEU A 171 -8.60 14.24 4.40
C LEU A 171 -7.57 15.37 4.56
N THR A 172 -7.51 16.02 5.72
CA THR A 172 -6.62 17.16 5.98
C THR A 172 -5.60 16.90 7.08
N SER A 173 -5.72 15.79 7.79
CA SER A 173 -4.85 15.45 8.92
C SER A 173 -4.27 14.06 8.73
N PRO A 174 -3.14 13.95 8.02
CA PRO A 174 -2.48 12.67 7.83
C PRO A 174 -1.98 12.13 9.15
N LEU A 175 -2.19 10.83 9.35
CA LEU A 175 -1.52 10.06 10.38
C LEU A 175 -0.26 9.45 9.77
N VAL A 176 0.81 9.44 10.53
CA VAL A 176 2.08 8.85 10.13
C VAL A 176 2.63 8.01 11.26
N TYR A 177 3.39 7.00 10.95
CA TYR A 177 4.11 6.19 11.92
C TYR A 177 5.62 6.33 11.74
N SER A 178 6.35 5.99 12.79
CA SER A 178 7.79 5.87 12.70
C SER A 178 8.12 4.64 11.87
N ASP A 179 8.87 4.83 10.79
CA ASP A 179 9.24 3.75 9.89
C ASP A 179 10.74 3.46 9.95
N ARG A 180 11.12 2.47 9.22
CA ARG A 180 12.46 1.91 9.20
C ARG A 180 13.35 2.67 8.25
N LEU A 181 14.61 2.78 8.62
CA LEU A 181 15.66 3.13 7.67
C LEU A 181 16.09 1.88 6.92
N ARG A 182 16.22 2.00 5.61
CA ARG A 182 16.77 0.95 4.77
C ARG A 182 18.04 1.42 4.09
N ILE A 183 19.13 0.68 4.28
CA ILE A 183 20.34 0.83 3.49
C ILE A 183 20.42 -0.41 2.59
N ARG A 184 20.39 -0.19 1.27
CA ARG A 184 20.52 -1.27 0.31
C ARG A 184 21.88 -1.20 -0.34
N ASN A 185 22.66 -2.26 -0.25
CA ASN A 185 23.94 -2.36 -0.92
C ASN A 185 23.76 -2.76 -2.40
N PRO A 186 24.66 -2.32 -3.30
CA PRO A 186 24.65 -2.77 -4.68
C PRO A 186 24.67 -4.30 -4.79
N GLY A 187 23.77 -4.87 -5.62
CA GLY A 187 23.65 -6.32 -5.84
C GLY A 187 22.85 -7.07 -4.78
N ASP A 188 22.29 -6.40 -3.77
CA ASP A 188 21.43 -7.05 -2.79
C ASP A 188 20.03 -7.35 -3.37
N ALA A 189 19.77 -8.65 -3.59
CA ALA A 189 18.48 -9.16 -4.03
C ALA A 189 17.72 -9.94 -2.94
N LYS A 190 18.25 -10.07 -1.73
CA LYS A 190 17.69 -10.94 -0.67
C LYS A 190 16.26 -10.58 -0.27
N PHE A 191 15.87 -9.31 -0.40
CA PHE A 191 14.53 -8.80 -0.08
C PHE A 191 13.89 -8.07 -1.25
N ALA A 192 14.18 -8.50 -2.48
CA ALA A 192 13.45 -8.07 -3.65
C ALA A 192 12.08 -8.75 -3.62
N LEU A 193 11.07 -8.05 -3.09
CA LEU A 193 9.69 -8.50 -3.15
C LEU A 193 9.20 -8.51 -4.58
N GLY A 194 8.57 -9.61 -5.00
CA GLY A 194 7.85 -9.69 -6.25
C GLY A 194 6.66 -8.72 -6.31
N PRO A 195 6.01 -8.61 -7.46
CA PRO A 195 4.80 -7.79 -7.59
C PRO A 195 3.72 -8.23 -6.60
N HIS A 196 3.20 -7.27 -5.83
CA HIS A 196 2.17 -7.49 -4.82
C HIS A 196 1.29 -6.25 -4.65
N MET A 197 0.20 -6.42 -3.93
CA MET A 197 -0.68 -5.33 -3.51
C MET A 197 -0.85 -5.39 -2.00
N ASP A 198 -0.73 -4.25 -1.35
CA ASP A 198 -0.95 -4.11 0.09
C ASP A 198 -2.41 -3.77 0.43
N GLY A 199 -2.75 -3.70 1.72
CA GLY A 199 -4.08 -3.29 2.15
C GLY A 199 -5.12 -4.40 2.10
N GLY A 200 -4.76 -5.61 2.50
CA GLY A 200 -5.61 -6.80 2.53
C GLY A 200 -5.27 -7.78 1.40
N SER A 201 -5.91 -8.90 1.41
CA SER A 201 -5.74 -10.01 0.47
C SER A 201 -7.11 -10.51 0.04
N ILE A 202 -7.53 -11.67 0.53
CA ILE A 202 -8.85 -12.26 0.22
C ILE A 202 -10.02 -11.43 0.81
N GLU A 203 -9.75 -10.58 1.79
CA GLU A 203 -10.71 -9.70 2.43
C GLU A 203 -11.43 -8.77 1.45
N ARG A 204 -10.78 -8.39 0.33
CA ARG A 204 -11.39 -7.56 -0.73
C ARG A 204 -12.67 -8.17 -1.30
N TRP A 205 -12.77 -9.48 -1.32
CA TRP A 205 -13.96 -10.21 -1.79
C TRP A 205 -14.83 -10.68 -0.65
N GLU A 206 -14.24 -11.06 0.49
CA GLU A 206 -14.96 -11.72 1.59
C GLU A 206 -15.64 -10.73 2.53
N ASP A 207 -14.98 -9.63 2.91
CA ASP A 207 -15.62 -8.58 3.72
C ASP A 207 -16.68 -7.83 2.91
N PRO A 208 -17.96 -7.83 3.34
CA PRO A 208 -19.04 -7.20 2.57
C PRO A 208 -18.84 -5.69 2.38
N THR A 209 -18.25 -4.99 3.36
CA THR A 209 -18.00 -3.54 3.28
C THR A 209 -16.82 -3.26 2.38
N TYR A 210 -15.75 -4.04 2.49
CA TYR A 210 -14.61 -3.88 1.59
C TYR A 210 -14.99 -4.20 0.15
N ARG A 211 -15.80 -5.22 -0.08
CA ARG A 211 -16.33 -5.56 -1.41
C ARG A 211 -17.15 -4.41 -2.04
N GLN A 212 -17.87 -3.61 -1.24
CA GLN A 212 -18.60 -2.43 -1.72
C GLN A 212 -17.68 -1.35 -2.30
N VAL A 213 -16.43 -1.26 -1.87
CA VAL A 213 -15.44 -0.35 -2.48
C VAL A 213 -15.29 -0.67 -3.98
N TYR A 214 -15.40 -1.93 -4.34
CA TYR A 214 -15.18 -2.45 -5.68
C TYR A 214 -16.47 -2.84 -6.41
N GLU A 215 -17.64 -2.44 -5.89
CA GLU A 215 -18.95 -2.80 -6.45
C GLU A 215 -19.06 -2.43 -7.93
N LYS A 216 -18.60 -1.25 -8.33
CA LYS A 216 -18.60 -0.82 -9.75
C LYS A 216 -17.82 -1.78 -10.66
N ILE A 217 -16.71 -2.32 -10.16
CA ILE A 217 -15.92 -3.34 -10.89
C ILE A 217 -16.70 -4.64 -10.99
N LEU A 218 -17.16 -5.16 -9.86
CA LEU A 218 -17.82 -6.46 -9.76
C LEU A 218 -19.16 -6.51 -10.48
N THR A 219 -19.82 -5.37 -10.67
CA THR A 219 -21.06 -5.23 -11.47
C THR A 219 -20.82 -4.95 -12.95
N GLY A 220 -19.57 -5.01 -13.43
CA GLY A 220 -19.21 -4.85 -14.84
C GLY A 220 -19.09 -3.40 -15.33
N ASN A 221 -19.02 -2.43 -14.42
CA ASN A 221 -18.89 -0.98 -14.70
C ASN A 221 -17.53 -0.46 -14.25
N TRP A 222 -16.48 -1.22 -14.47
CA TRP A 222 -15.14 -0.93 -13.96
C TRP A 222 -14.59 0.46 -14.38
N GLU A 223 -15.02 0.98 -15.52
CA GLU A 223 -14.65 2.31 -16.00
C GLU A 223 -15.08 3.43 -15.05
N LYS A 224 -16.12 3.16 -14.22
CA LYS A 224 -16.64 4.11 -13.22
C LYS A 224 -15.99 3.93 -11.84
N PHE A 225 -15.12 2.95 -11.68
CA PHE A 225 -14.41 2.76 -10.42
C PHE A 225 -13.46 3.92 -10.14
N ASP A 226 -13.52 4.43 -8.94
CA ASP A 226 -12.62 5.48 -8.43
C ASP A 226 -11.84 4.94 -7.22
N ALA A 227 -10.54 4.73 -7.41
CA ALA A 227 -9.66 4.26 -6.35
C ALA A 227 -9.50 5.27 -5.20
N TRP A 228 -9.86 6.53 -5.42
CA TRP A 228 -9.64 7.64 -4.50
C TRP A 228 -10.84 7.94 -3.60
N GLU A 229 -11.91 7.19 -3.71
CA GLU A 229 -13.11 7.32 -2.89
C GLU A 229 -12.91 6.61 -1.54
N MET A 230 -13.07 7.35 -0.42
CA MET A 230 -12.78 6.85 0.93
C MET A 230 -13.99 6.27 1.66
N ASP A 231 -15.20 6.57 1.22
CA ASP A 231 -16.44 6.35 1.99
C ASP A 231 -16.62 4.92 2.53
N LYS A 232 -16.39 3.93 1.68
CA LYS A 232 -16.50 2.51 2.07
C LYS A 232 -15.22 1.95 2.66
N ARG A 233 -14.07 2.55 2.32
CA ARG A 233 -12.77 2.08 2.82
C ARG A 233 -12.60 2.32 4.32
N ALA A 234 -13.22 3.37 4.86
CA ALA A 234 -13.15 3.73 6.27
C ALA A 234 -13.71 2.67 7.21
N ASP A 235 -14.75 1.96 6.78
CA ASP A 235 -15.47 0.96 7.59
C ASP A 235 -15.13 -0.49 7.15
N ALA A 236 -14.30 -0.67 6.12
CA ALA A 236 -13.88 -1.99 5.61
C ALA A 236 -12.95 -2.72 6.57
N VAL A 237 -13.07 -4.04 6.63
CA VAL A 237 -12.15 -4.90 7.40
C VAL A 237 -11.06 -5.41 6.47
N HIS A 238 -9.85 -4.93 6.67
CA HIS A 238 -8.69 -5.24 5.84
C HIS A 238 -7.87 -6.43 6.35
N ASP A 239 -8.19 -6.97 7.52
CA ASP A 239 -7.43 -8.01 8.21
C ASP A 239 -8.35 -9.04 8.91
N LEU A 240 -9.30 -9.61 8.17
CA LEU A 240 -10.11 -10.74 8.65
C LEU A 240 -9.23 -11.90 9.13
N TYR A 241 -8.07 -12.04 8.52
CA TYR A 241 -7.08 -13.07 8.82
C TYR A 241 -5.78 -12.41 9.31
N PRO A 242 -5.69 -12.06 10.61
CA PRO A 242 -4.51 -11.41 11.16
C PRO A 242 -3.26 -12.26 10.94
N GLY A 243 -2.23 -11.67 10.35
CA GLY A 243 -0.94 -12.29 10.09
C GLY A 243 0.17 -11.24 10.16
N PRO A 244 1.45 -11.67 10.08
CA PRO A 244 2.55 -10.74 9.95
C PRO A 244 2.32 -9.81 8.76
N GLY A 245 2.48 -8.51 8.95
CA GLY A 245 2.25 -7.52 7.90
C GLY A 245 0.79 -7.17 7.58
N SER A 246 -0.21 -7.88 8.12
CA SER A 246 -1.61 -7.51 7.95
C SER A 246 -1.94 -6.22 8.73
N THR A 247 -2.88 -5.43 8.23
CA THR A 247 -3.31 -4.18 8.87
C THR A 247 -4.82 -4.05 8.89
N GLY A 248 -5.38 -3.58 10.00
CA GLY A 248 -6.80 -3.28 10.14
C GLY A 248 -7.20 -1.91 9.61
N LEU A 249 -6.34 -1.22 8.90
CA LEU A 249 -6.58 0.10 8.33
C LEU A 249 -6.23 0.17 6.86
N PHE A 250 -7.03 0.95 6.13
CA PHE A 250 -6.66 1.41 4.80
C PHE A 250 -5.51 2.41 4.92
N ARG A 251 -4.33 2.04 4.41
CA ARG A 251 -3.22 2.96 4.21
C ARG A 251 -3.46 3.73 2.93
N SER A 252 -3.82 5.00 3.04
CA SER A 252 -4.12 5.82 1.87
C SER A 252 -2.92 5.94 0.94
N TRP A 253 -1.77 6.30 1.51
CA TRP A 253 -0.50 6.43 0.82
C TRP A 253 0.61 5.67 1.53
N GLN A 254 1.47 5.09 0.75
CA GLN A 254 2.76 4.55 1.17
C GLN A 254 3.85 5.34 0.47
N GLY A 255 5.02 5.47 1.10
CA GLY A 255 6.08 6.26 0.49
C GLY A 255 7.37 6.20 1.27
N TRP A 256 8.43 6.70 0.67
CA TRP A 256 9.73 6.86 1.30
C TRP A 256 10.43 8.13 0.79
N THR A 257 11.31 8.67 1.60
CA THR A 257 12.17 9.81 1.24
C THR A 257 13.59 9.32 1.01
N SER A 258 14.18 9.74 -0.09
CA SER A 258 15.54 9.34 -0.45
C SER A 258 16.58 10.17 0.31
N LEU A 259 17.56 9.49 0.88
CA LEU A 259 18.75 10.09 1.48
C LEU A 259 20.00 9.90 0.59
N SER A 260 19.84 9.24 -0.55
CA SER A 260 20.89 9.01 -1.55
C SER A 260 20.32 9.08 -2.95
N GLU A 261 21.16 9.13 -3.97
CA GLU A 261 20.72 8.89 -5.34
C GLU A 261 20.34 7.43 -5.52
N THR A 262 19.20 7.19 -6.20
CA THR A 262 18.82 5.86 -6.67
C THR A 262 17.91 5.96 -7.89
N GLY A 263 18.04 5.01 -8.81
CA GLY A 263 17.31 5.02 -10.08
C GLY A 263 17.06 3.63 -10.64
N PRO A 264 16.61 3.54 -11.88
CA PRO A 264 16.41 2.27 -12.56
C PRO A 264 17.64 1.37 -12.46
N THR A 265 17.44 0.07 -12.18
CA THR A 265 18.49 -0.95 -11.95
C THR A 265 19.26 -0.84 -10.64
N GLU A 266 19.00 0.17 -9.81
CA GLU A 266 19.68 0.39 -8.54
C GLU A 266 18.85 -0.03 -7.31
N GLY A 267 17.86 -0.90 -7.51
CA GLY A 267 17.02 -1.43 -6.43
C GLY A 267 15.89 -0.49 -6.00
N THR A 268 15.46 0.39 -6.88
CA THR A 268 14.33 1.30 -6.63
C THR A 268 12.97 0.58 -6.68
N LEU A 269 11.91 1.29 -6.34
CA LEU A 269 10.54 0.82 -6.44
C LEU A 269 10.14 0.60 -7.91
N LEU A 270 9.41 -0.50 -8.15
CA LEU A 270 8.67 -0.72 -9.39
C LEU A 270 7.18 -0.60 -9.11
N VAL A 271 6.42 -0.02 -10.02
CA VAL A 271 4.96 0.06 -9.96
C VAL A 271 4.34 -0.34 -11.28
N TYR A 272 3.12 -0.86 -11.23
CA TYR A 272 2.26 -0.93 -12.40
C TYR A 272 1.45 0.38 -12.44
N PRO A 273 1.65 1.27 -13.40
CA PRO A 273 0.82 2.48 -13.54
C PRO A 273 -0.62 2.12 -13.96
N PHE A 274 -1.55 3.09 -13.95
CA PHE A 274 -2.97 2.91 -14.28
C PHE A 274 -3.76 2.13 -13.23
N ILE A 275 -3.85 2.74 -12.03
CA ILE A 275 -4.43 2.12 -10.83
C ILE A 275 -5.85 1.58 -11.03
N ARG A 276 -6.73 2.25 -11.81
CA ARG A 276 -8.09 1.81 -12.04
C ARG A 276 -8.13 0.49 -12.81
N GLU A 277 -7.35 0.39 -13.86
CA GLU A 277 -7.36 -0.75 -14.77
C GLU A 277 -6.77 -2.01 -14.11
N HIS A 278 -5.61 -1.89 -13.48
CA HIS A 278 -5.01 -3.05 -12.82
C HIS A 278 -5.80 -3.50 -11.58
N THR A 279 -6.37 -2.57 -10.79
CA THR A 279 -7.24 -2.92 -9.66
C THR A 279 -8.51 -3.62 -10.18
N SER A 280 -9.10 -3.11 -11.26
CA SER A 280 -10.27 -3.75 -11.87
C SER A 280 -9.98 -5.16 -12.33
N TYR A 281 -8.84 -5.35 -12.99
CA TYR A 281 -8.42 -6.69 -13.41
C TYR A 281 -8.21 -7.62 -12.21
N LEU A 282 -7.50 -7.16 -11.18
CA LEU A 282 -7.23 -7.95 -9.98
C LEU A 282 -8.51 -8.42 -9.30
N LEU A 283 -9.52 -7.53 -9.20
CA LEU A 283 -10.81 -7.87 -8.59
C LEU A 283 -11.66 -8.83 -9.45
N MET A 284 -11.60 -8.70 -10.77
CA MET A 284 -12.34 -9.59 -11.68
C MET A 284 -11.61 -10.93 -11.92
N ARG A 285 -10.28 -10.98 -11.76
CA ARG A 285 -9.46 -12.16 -12.12
C ARG A 285 -9.93 -13.47 -11.49
N PRO A 286 -10.30 -13.54 -10.21
CA PRO A 286 -10.80 -14.78 -9.61
C PRO A 286 -12.14 -15.27 -10.17
N LEU A 287 -12.90 -14.38 -10.80
CA LEU A 287 -14.22 -14.70 -11.37
C LEU A 287 -14.10 -15.34 -12.76
N PHE A 288 -12.91 -15.39 -13.34
CA PHE A 288 -12.65 -15.92 -14.68
C PHE A 288 -11.59 -17.01 -14.68
N LYS A 289 -11.81 -18.04 -15.49
CA LYS A 289 -10.86 -19.10 -15.77
C LYS A 289 -10.62 -19.25 -17.27
N PRO A 290 -9.44 -19.70 -17.72
CA PRO A 290 -9.23 -19.98 -19.12
C PRO A 290 -10.00 -21.26 -19.52
N LYS A 291 -10.61 -21.25 -20.70
CA LYS A 291 -11.24 -22.43 -21.33
C LYS A 291 -10.21 -23.48 -21.71
N LYS A 292 -9.05 -23.01 -22.17
CA LYS A 292 -7.89 -23.84 -22.52
C LYS A 292 -6.64 -23.33 -21.82
N PRO A 293 -5.80 -24.22 -21.29
CA PRO A 293 -4.58 -23.84 -20.59
C PRO A 293 -3.55 -23.21 -21.54
N LYS A 294 -2.63 -22.41 -20.99
CA LYS A 294 -1.56 -21.73 -21.73
C LYS A 294 -0.73 -22.70 -22.62
N SER A 295 -0.55 -23.95 -22.17
CA SER A 295 0.22 -24.97 -22.89
C SER A 295 -0.38 -25.39 -24.24
N GLU A 296 -1.65 -25.09 -24.50
CA GLU A 296 -2.32 -25.38 -25.79
C GLU A 296 -2.14 -24.28 -26.82
N PHE A 297 -1.52 -23.15 -26.44
CA PHE A 297 -1.31 -22.00 -27.34
C PHE A 297 0.16 -21.81 -27.63
N GLN A 298 0.49 -21.63 -28.92
CA GLN A 298 1.83 -21.20 -29.35
C GLN A 298 2.00 -19.68 -29.23
N ASP A 299 0.91 -18.92 -29.39
CA ASP A 299 0.87 -17.47 -29.30
C ASP A 299 0.23 -17.01 -28.00
N ARG A 300 0.95 -16.18 -27.25
CA ARG A 300 0.46 -15.57 -26.02
C ARG A 300 -0.81 -14.73 -26.22
N LYS A 301 -0.91 -13.99 -27.34
CA LYS A 301 -2.09 -13.16 -27.63
C LYS A 301 -3.34 -14.01 -27.79
N ALA A 302 -3.23 -15.18 -28.42
CA ALA A 302 -4.35 -16.12 -28.54
C ALA A 302 -4.78 -16.69 -27.19
N TYR A 303 -3.84 -16.99 -26.28
CA TYR A 303 -4.15 -17.40 -24.92
C TYR A 303 -4.88 -16.30 -24.14
N LEU A 304 -4.44 -15.04 -24.26
CA LEU A 304 -4.99 -13.89 -23.56
C LEU A 304 -6.29 -13.35 -24.19
N SER A 305 -6.68 -13.84 -25.37
CA SER A 305 -7.94 -13.42 -26.01
C SER A 305 -9.12 -13.60 -25.07
N PRO A 306 -10.03 -12.60 -24.96
CA PRO A 306 -11.26 -12.72 -24.15
C PRO A 306 -12.06 -13.99 -24.46
N ASP A 307 -12.03 -14.46 -25.73
CA ASP A 307 -12.73 -15.66 -26.17
C ASP A 307 -12.24 -16.95 -25.50
N ASN A 308 -11.01 -16.97 -24.98
CA ASN A 308 -10.45 -18.09 -24.24
C ASN A 308 -10.82 -18.07 -22.74
N TRP A 309 -11.54 -17.05 -22.27
CA TRP A 309 -11.86 -16.91 -20.86
C TRP A 309 -13.38 -17.01 -20.64
N GLU A 310 -13.76 -17.63 -19.51
CA GLU A 310 -15.16 -17.81 -19.12
C GLU A 310 -15.32 -17.59 -17.61
N LEU A 311 -16.55 -17.34 -17.16
CA LEU A 311 -16.86 -17.21 -15.74
C LEU A 311 -16.59 -18.53 -15.01
N ASP A 312 -15.96 -18.44 -13.85
CA ASP A 312 -15.59 -19.58 -13.03
C ASP A 312 -16.64 -19.85 -11.93
N PHE A 313 -17.53 -20.79 -12.20
CA PHE A 313 -18.53 -21.27 -11.24
C PHE A 313 -18.15 -22.56 -10.53
N ASP A 314 -16.96 -23.12 -10.82
CA ASP A 314 -16.63 -24.49 -10.50
C ASP A 314 -15.44 -24.63 -9.57
N THR A 315 -14.59 -23.61 -9.42
CA THR A 315 -13.37 -23.70 -8.63
C THR A 315 -13.32 -22.70 -7.49
N THR A 316 -12.59 -23.03 -6.42
CA THR A 316 -12.29 -22.14 -5.30
C THR A 316 -11.01 -21.32 -5.55
N ASN A 317 -10.51 -21.30 -6.78
CA ASN A 317 -9.28 -20.63 -7.12
C ASN A 317 -9.42 -19.09 -7.09
N PHE A 318 -8.67 -18.45 -6.20
CA PHE A 318 -8.46 -17.00 -6.13
C PHE A 318 -6.96 -16.76 -6.34
N PRO A 319 -6.53 -16.46 -7.58
CA PRO A 319 -5.11 -16.30 -7.86
C PRO A 319 -4.48 -15.16 -7.08
N GLY A 320 -3.43 -15.45 -6.32
CA GLY A 320 -2.65 -14.51 -5.54
C GLY A 320 -3.09 -14.27 -4.10
N PRO A 321 -4.40 -14.09 -3.76
CA PRO A 321 -4.84 -13.94 -2.38
C PRO A 321 -4.72 -15.22 -1.56
N SER A 322 -4.39 -15.04 -0.27
CA SER A 322 -4.38 -16.12 0.71
C SER A 322 -4.72 -15.60 2.11
N HIS A 323 -5.06 -16.50 3.04
CA HIS A 323 -5.23 -16.17 4.44
C HIS A 323 -3.90 -15.78 5.08
N HIS A 324 -3.92 -14.80 5.97
CA HIS A 324 -2.79 -14.36 6.79
C HIS A 324 -1.61 -13.74 6.03
N ARG A 325 -1.74 -13.46 4.72
CA ARG A 325 -0.66 -12.97 3.85
C ARG A 325 -1.13 -11.90 2.89
N ASN A 326 -0.16 -11.17 2.36
CA ASN A 326 -0.42 -10.20 1.30
C ASN A 326 -0.70 -10.89 -0.03
N GLN A 327 -1.34 -10.15 -0.92
CA GLN A 327 -1.67 -10.61 -2.25
C GLN A 327 -0.46 -10.51 -3.19
N GLU A 328 0.05 -11.64 -3.65
CA GLU A 328 1.15 -11.72 -4.61
C GLU A 328 0.64 -11.92 -6.04
N LEU A 329 1.37 -11.39 -6.99
CA LEU A 329 1.05 -11.46 -8.40
C LEU A 329 2.26 -11.94 -9.22
N ASN A 330 1.98 -12.73 -10.24
CA ASN A 330 2.99 -13.15 -11.21
C ASN A 330 2.35 -13.36 -12.59
N ASP A 331 3.18 -13.64 -13.60
CA ASP A 331 2.72 -13.79 -14.99
C ASP A 331 1.88 -15.06 -15.24
N GLU A 332 1.91 -16.02 -14.33
CA GLU A 332 1.07 -17.23 -14.43
C GLU A 332 -0.31 -17.01 -13.84
N THR A 333 -0.36 -16.35 -12.68
CA THR A 333 -1.60 -16.07 -11.97
C THR A 333 -2.38 -14.90 -12.58
N HIS A 334 -1.67 -13.88 -13.11
CA HIS A 334 -2.22 -12.65 -13.66
C HIS A 334 -1.68 -12.32 -15.06
N PRO A 335 -1.90 -13.21 -16.06
CA PRO A 335 -1.20 -13.15 -17.33
C PRO A 335 -1.50 -11.93 -18.21
N HIS A 336 -2.67 -11.27 -18.04
CA HIS A 336 -3.03 -10.07 -18.82
C HIS A 336 -2.33 -8.80 -18.34
N LEU A 337 -1.72 -8.83 -17.14
CA LEU A 337 -0.93 -7.68 -16.65
C LEU A 337 0.43 -7.60 -17.34
N GLU A 338 0.94 -8.70 -17.91
CA GLU A 338 2.25 -8.77 -18.56
C GLU A 338 3.38 -8.15 -17.70
N LEU A 339 3.39 -8.46 -16.40
CA LEU A 339 4.23 -7.82 -15.38
C LEU A 339 5.71 -7.66 -15.76
N PRO A 340 6.36 -8.60 -16.50
CA PRO A 340 7.75 -8.43 -16.91
C PRO A 340 8.01 -7.19 -17.79
N ARG A 341 7.00 -6.70 -18.54
CA ARG A 341 7.11 -5.54 -19.43
C ARG A 341 6.42 -4.28 -18.92
N THR A 342 5.53 -4.41 -17.93
CA THR A 342 4.66 -3.34 -17.43
C THR A 342 5.00 -2.82 -16.05
N MET A 343 5.85 -3.52 -15.29
CA MET A 343 6.38 -3.00 -14.03
C MET A 343 7.46 -1.96 -14.31
N VAL A 344 7.16 -0.71 -14.00
CA VAL A 344 8.00 0.45 -14.31
C VAL A 344 8.81 0.87 -13.10
N CYS A 345 10.13 0.98 -13.25
CA CYS A 345 10.99 1.56 -12.22
C CYS A 345 10.66 3.03 -11.99
N MET A 346 10.74 3.49 -10.75
CA MET A 346 10.68 4.91 -10.46
C MET A 346 11.76 5.68 -11.24
N PRO A 347 11.47 6.92 -11.69
CA PRO A 347 12.50 7.82 -12.19
C PRO A 347 13.64 7.96 -11.18
N LYS A 348 14.84 8.29 -11.65
CA LYS A 348 15.97 8.56 -10.75
C LYS A 348 15.57 9.62 -9.72
N VAL A 349 15.79 9.32 -8.45
CA VAL A 349 15.56 10.22 -7.32
C VAL A 349 16.87 10.61 -6.67
N TYR A 350 16.84 11.79 -6.04
CA TYR A 350 18.00 12.43 -5.41
C TYR A 350 17.75 12.58 -3.91
N PRO A 351 18.80 12.86 -3.11
CA PRO A 351 18.59 13.16 -1.69
C PRO A 351 17.59 14.29 -1.49
N GLY A 352 16.57 14.04 -0.69
CA GLY A 352 15.47 14.98 -0.44
C GLY A 352 14.24 14.81 -1.31
N ASP A 353 14.27 14.00 -2.36
CA ASP A 353 13.09 13.60 -3.10
C ASP A 353 12.30 12.54 -2.31
N SER A 354 11.00 12.43 -2.57
CA SER A 354 10.17 11.36 -2.02
C SER A 354 9.33 10.68 -3.10
N VAL A 355 9.08 9.40 -2.88
CA VAL A 355 8.27 8.55 -3.75
C VAL A 355 7.03 8.12 -2.98
N TRP A 356 5.86 8.19 -3.61
CA TRP A 356 4.59 7.86 -2.99
C TRP A 356 3.73 7.03 -3.93
N TRP A 357 2.99 6.06 -3.36
CA TRP A 357 2.02 5.25 -4.10
C TRP A 357 0.78 4.94 -3.24
N HIS A 358 -0.35 4.84 -3.89
CA HIS A 358 -1.61 4.39 -3.29
C HIS A 358 -1.50 2.92 -2.90
N SER A 359 -2.10 2.48 -1.80
CA SER A 359 -2.00 1.10 -1.31
C SER A 359 -2.55 0.04 -2.27
N ASP A 360 -3.47 0.41 -3.16
CA ASP A 360 -3.97 -0.50 -4.21
C ASP A 360 -3.05 -0.57 -5.45
N VAL A 361 -1.96 0.18 -5.51
CA VAL A 361 -1.01 0.06 -6.62
C VAL A 361 -0.24 -1.25 -6.51
N ILE A 362 -0.22 -2.00 -7.60
CA ILE A 362 0.68 -3.15 -7.72
C ILE A 362 2.10 -2.62 -7.73
N HIS A 363 2.89 -3.07 -6.78
CA HIS A 363 4.28 -2.63 -6.63
C HIS A 363 5.18 -3.78 -6.21
N ALA A 364 6.46 -3.55 -6.33
CA ALA A 364 7.51 -4.46 -5.90
C ALA A 364 8.46 -3.70 -4.99
N VAL A 365 8.44 -3.92 -3.71
CA VAL A 365 9.29 -3.55 -2.57
C VAL A 365 8.49 -3.30 -1.26
N ASN A 366 9.06 -3.10 -0.14
CA ASN A 366 8.79 -3.41 1.27
C ASN A 366 7.69 -2.61 2.03
N LEU A 367 7.19 -3.19 3.12
CA LEU A 367 5.96 -2.98 3.89
C LEU A 367 6.00 -2.01 5.09
N GLY A 368 4.81 -1.59 5.55
CA GLY A 368 4.49 -1.02 6.86
C GLY A 368 2.97 -0.82 7.11
N THR A 369 2.48 -0.95 8.33
CA THR A 369 1.04 -1.04 8.69
C THR A 369 0.59 -0.02 9.72
N MET A 370 -0.75 0.34 9.77
CA MET A 370 -1.26 1.24 10.83
C MET A 370 -2.75 1.22 11.21
N ASN A 371 -3.02 1.58 12.48
CA ASN A 371 -4.31 1.80 13.14
C ASN A 371 -4.13 2.88 14.24
N MET A 372 -5.19 3.59 14.69
CA MET A 372 -5.09 4.60 15.76
C MET A 372 -4.59 4.02 17.09
N GLU A 373 -4.98 2.81 17.43
CA GLU A 373 -4.40 2.10 18.57
C GLU A 373 -2.92 1.81 18.35
N TYR A 374 -2.55 1.48 17.13
CA TYR A 374 -1.16 1.31 16.74
C TYR A 374 -0.37 2.62 16.86
N ILE A 375 -0.94 3.79 16.48
CA ILE A 375 -0.31 5.10 16.70
C ILE A 375 -0.10 5.36 18.20
N ARG A 376 -1.10 5.05 19.05
CA ARG A 376 -0.95 5.14 20.51
C ARG A 376 0.21 4.29 21.00
N ASP A 377 0.33 3.07 20.50
CA ASP A 377 1.35 2.14 20.91
C ASP A 377 2.73 2.52 20.33
N GLN A 378 2.80 3.04 19.11
CA GLN A 378 4.00 3.65 18.53
C GLN A 378 4.43 4.91 19.29
N LYS A 379 3.49 5.75 19.77
CA LYS A 379 3.79 6.85 20.67
C LYS A 379 4.49 6.34 21.94
N ALA A 380 3.96 5.26 22.53
CA ALA A 380 4.56 4.64 23.71
C ALA A 380 5.97 4.09 23.41
N THR A 381 6.16 3.46 22.27
CA THR A 381 7.48 3.01 21.77
C THR A 381 8.46 4.18 21.65
N LEU A 382 8.08 5.26 20.98
CA LEU A 382 8.93 6.45 20.85
C LEU A 382 9.32 7.04 22.19
N LEU A 383 8.37 7.16 23.14
CA LEU A 383 8.61 7.76 24.45
C LEU A 383 9.45 6.87 25.37
N SER A 384 9.27 5.56 25.32
CA SER A 384 9.92 4.60 26.24
C SER A 384 11.12 3.88 25.64
N GLY A 385 11.30 3.90 24.31
CA GLY A 385 12.30 3.08 23.60
C GLY A 385 11.98 1.58 23.59
N ARG A 386 10.74 1.18 23.92
CA ARG A 386 10.32 -0.24 23.83
C ARG A 386 10.27 -0.72 22.40
N PRO A 387 10.30 -2.04 22.14
CA PRO A 387 10.07 -2.58 20.81
C PRO A 387 8.74 -2.10 20.22
N PRO A 388 8.64 -1.95 18.90
CA PRO A 388 7.38 -1.60 18.25
C PRO A 388 6.34 -2.70 18.41
N PRO A 389 5.03 -2.37 18.34
CA PRO A 389 3.94 -3.34 18.52
C PRO A 389 3.97 -4.52 17.54
N ASP A 390 4.56 -4.33 16.36
CA ASP A 390 4.68 -5.39 15.35
C ASP A 390 5.83 -6.38 15.64
N PHE A 391 6.76 -6.01 16.52
CA PHE A 391 7.94 -6.81 16.89
C PHE A 391 8.15 -6.79 18.41
N PRO A 392 7.21 -7.31 19.19
CA PRO A 392 7.24 -7.20 20.65
C PRO A 392 8.41 -7.96 21.30
N GLY A 393 8.98 -8.95 20.61
CA GLY A 393 10.16 -9.70 21.04
C GLY A 393 11.50 -8.98 20.81
N GLY A 394 11.51 -7.82 20.14
CA GLY A 394 12.71 -7.02 19.93
C GLY A 394 13.27 -6.42 21.23
N THR A 395 14.51 -5.91 21.18
CA THR A 395 15.16 -5.26 22.35
C THR A 395 14.76 -3.79 22.53
N GLY A 396 14.20 -3.15 21.49
CA GLY A 396 13.89 -1.72 21.51
C GLY A 396 15.15 -0.84 21.59
N GLU A 397 14.95 0.44 21.84
CA GLU A 397 15.99 1.47 21.89
C GLU A 397 16.11 2.12 23.31
N SER A 398 15.55 1.51 24.35
CA SER A 398 15.52 2.08 25.71
C SER A 398 16.91 2.44 26.24
N GLU A 399 17.92 1.63 25.89
CA GLU A 399 19.31 1.80 26.34
C GLU A 399 20.17 2.61 25.35
N PHE A 400 19.61 3.09 24.24
CA PHE A 400 20.36 3.80 23.21
C PHE A 400 20.54 5.26 23.60
N LYS A 401 21.79 5.73 23.59
CA LYS A 401 22.16 7.09 24.04
C LYS A 401 21.69 8.19 23.09
N SER A 402 21.57 7.89 21.81
CA SER A 402 21.20 8.85 20.76
C SER A 402 19.82 8.62 20.17
N ARG A 403 18.94 7.85 20.85
CA ARG A 403 17.58 7.60 20.36
C ARG A 403 16.79 8.88 20.17
N GLY A 404 15.92 8.87 19.17
CA GLY A 404 14.99 9.96 18.93
C GLY A 404 13.97 10.17 20.07
N THR A 405 13.62 11.42 20.35
CA THR A 405 12.66 11.83 21.38
C THR A 405 11.55 12.70 20.79
N GLY A 406 10.51 12.99 21.57
CA GLY A 406 9.44 13.92 21.18
C GLY A 406 9.94 15.33 20.87
N ASP A 407 11.07 15.76 21.45
CA ASP A 407 11.64 17.10 21.27
C ASP A 407 12.32 17.30 19.91
N ASP A 408 12.75 16.23 19.29
CA ASP A 408 13.26 16.28 17.92
C ASP A 408 12.14 16.59 16.89
N LEU A 409 10.88 16.64 17.26
CA LEU A 409 9.73 16.99 16.44
C LEU A 409 9.56 18.50 16.37
N LEU A 410 9.98 19.10 15.25
CA LEU A 410 10.07 20.54 15.11
C LEU A 410 8.73 21.26 14.88
N THR A 411 7.69 20.56 14.42
CA THR A 411 6.39 21.17 14.10
C THR A 411 5.24 20.60 14.92
N VAL A 412 4.21 21.41 15.16
CA VAL A 412 2.99 21.00 15.87
C VAL A 412 2.27 19.90 15.10
N GLU A 413 2.12 20.09 13.79
CA GLU A 413 1.47 19.13 12.91
C GLU A 413 2.21 17.78 12.89
N GLY A 414 3.54 17.85 12.95
CA GLY A 414 4.35 16.66 13.11
C GLY A 414 4.09 15.94 14.43
N LYS A 415 3.90 16.67 15.52
CA LYS A 415 3.54 16.11 16.84
C LYS A 415 2.12 15.56 16.86
N GLU A 416 1.17 16.23 16.20
CA GLU A 416 -0.19 15.72 15.99
C GLU A 416 -0.18 14.38 15.23
N GLY A 417 0.56 14.32 14.10
CA GLY A 417 0.59 13.15 13.23
C GLY A 417 1.14 11.86 13.89
N ILE A 418 1.91 11.97 14.97
CA ILE A 418 2.40 10.83 15.77
C ILE A 418 1.69 10.72 17.14
N GLY A 419 0.66 11.51 17.35
CA GLY A 419 -0.14 11.49 18.55
C GLY A 419 0.56 12.03 19.81
N LEU A 420 1.59 12.88 19.70
CA LEU A 420 2.24 13.51 20.85
C LEU A 420 1.49 14.73 21.36
N VAL A 421 0.68 15.35 20.54
CA VAL A 421 -0.23 16.44 20.91
C VAL A 421 -1.61 16.16 20.31
N PRO A 422 -2.70 16.71 20.89
CA PRO A 422 -4.04 16.48 20.37
C PRO A 422 -4.25 17.11 19.00
N PHE A 423 -5.07 16.48 18.18
CA PHE A 423 -5.56 17.08 16.93
C PHE A 423 -6.37 18.32 17.23
N LYS A 424 -6.02 19.41 16.57
CA LYS A 424 -6.70 20.70 16.73
C LYS A 424 -8.12 20.62 16.15
N LEU A 425 -9.11 21.10 16.93
CA LEU A 425 -10.47 21.29 16.47
C LEU A 425 -10.61 22.74 15.96
N THR A 426 -11.22 22.94 14.80
CA THR A 426 -11.46 24.26 14.21
C THR A 426 -12.94 24.45 13.91
N ASP A 427 -13.40 25.69 13.89
CA ASP A 427 -14.82 26.02 13.63
C ASP A 427 -15.24 25.77 12.17
N THR A 428 -14.27 25.59 11.28
CA THR A 428 -14.51 25.27 9.86
C THR A 428 -14.76 23.80 9.58
N MET A 429 -14.62 22.93 10.58
CA MET A 429 -14.84 21.50 10.45
C MET A 429 -16.31 21.13 10.46
N SER A 430 -16.69 20.13 9.65
CA SER A 430 -18.00 19.50 9.78
C SER A 430 -18.13 18.81 11.15
N GLU A 431 -19.37 18.59 11.59
CA GLU A 431 -19.63 17.89 12.86
C GLU A 431 -18.99 16.50 12.88
N THR A 432 -19.05 15.75 11.76
CA THR A 432 -18.44 14.44 11.63
C THR A 432 -16.91 14.50 11.76
N GLN A 433 -16.27 15.48 11.11
CA GLN A 433 -14.82 15.69 11.25
C GLN A 433 -14.44 16.04 12.69
N ARG A 434 -15.23 16.86 13.38
CA ARG A 434 -15.03 17.23 14.79
C ARG A 434 -15.11 15.98 15.68
N LEU A 435 -16.16 15.17 15.54
CA LEU A 435 -16.35 13.93 16.30
C LEU A 435 -15.23 12.91 16.03
N THR A 436 -14.78 12.79 14.77
CA THR A 436 -13.67 11.91 14.39
C THR A 436 -12.37 12.31 15.10
N ARG A 437 -12.04 13.61 15.12
CA ARG A 437 -10.85 14.10 15.82
C ARG A 437 -10.97 14.00 17.34
N GLN A 438 -12.15 14.22 17.89
CA GLN A 438 -12.39 14.00 19.34
C GLN A 438 -12.18 12.54 19.72
N ALA A 439 -12.72 11.60 18.93
CA ALA A 439 -12.51 10.18 19.15
C ALA A 439 -11.03 9.79 19.03
N ALA A 440 -10.32 10.32 18.02
CA ALA A 440 -8.88 10.12 17.86
C ALA A 440 -8.09 10.65 19.07
N ASN A 441 -8.38 11.86 19.53
CA ASN A 441 -7.75 12.45 20.72
C ASN A 441 -7.99 11.57 21.96
N ALA A 442 -9.22 11.09 22.18
CA ALA A 442 -9.53 10.20 23.29
C ALA A 442 -8.73 8.89 23.27
N ILE A 443 -8.57 8.26 22.08
CA ILE A 443 -7.75 7.05 21.92
C ILE A 443 -6.28 7.33 22.23
N LEU A 444 -5.78 8.51 21.84
CA LEU A 444 -4.41 8.95 22.09
C LEU A 444 -4.15 9.42 23.52
N GLY A 445 -5.19 9.52 24.37
CA GLY A 445 -5.10 9.89 25.77
C GLY A 445 -5.11 11.40 26.03
N PHE A 446 -5.82 12.17 25.19
CA PHE A 446 -6.05 13.61 25.34
C PHE A 446 -7.50 13.93 25.70
#